data_249a678052ae6d2b75b452a3ddb05b44
#
_entry.id   249a678052ae6d2b75b452a3ddb05b44
#
_cell.length_a   1.000
_cell.length_b   1.000
_cell.length_c   1.000
_cell.angle_alpha   90.00
_cell.angle_beta   90.00
_cell.angle_gamma   90.00
#
_symmetry.space_group_name_H-M   'P 1'
#
loop_
_entity.id
_entity.type
_entity.pdbx_description
1 polymer ?
#
loop_
_entity_poly.entity_id
_entity_poly.type
_entity_poly.pdbx_seq_one_letter_code
_entity_poly.pdbx_strand_id
1 'polypeptide(L)'
;MAYADYEFYSTRYFGDELTEATAPKWLERASDAVDTITFYRLAQGMPEDDAHVVRVKKAVCALADILFRVEQQRTVTAASKDAQ
;
A
#
# COMPACT_ATOMS: atom_id res chain seq x y z
N MET A 1 -5.16 -6.68 -8.12
CA MET A 1 -5.77 -5.42 -8.55
C MET A 1 -5.66 -4.39 -7.44
N ALA A 2 -5.14 -3.22 -7.74
CA ALA A 2 -4.94 -2.19 -6.71
C ALA A 2 -6.25 -1.48 -6.37
N TYR A 3 -6.54 -1.36 -5.08
CA TYR A 3 -7.73 -0.63 -4.61
C TYR A 3 -7.53 0.88 -4.60
N ALA A 4 -6.27 1.34 -4.67
CA ALA A 4 -5.95 2.76 -4.75
C ALA A 4 -4.84 2.96 -5.77
N ASP A 5 -4.83 4.13 -6.43
CA ASP A 5 -3.81 4.48 -7.40
C ASP A 5 -2.90 5.59 -6.87
N TYR A 6 -1.89 5.97 -7.65
CA TYR A 6 -0.97 7.01 -7.24
C TYR A 6 -1.67 8.36 -7.09
N GLU A 7 -2.65 8.66 -7.93
CA GLU A 7 -3.41 9.90 -7.81
C GLU A 7 -4.08 9.99 -6.44
N PHE A 8 -4.76 8.93 -6.02
CA PHE A 8 -5.37 8.89 -4.69
C PHE A 8 -4.32 8.99 -3.59
N TYR A 9 -3.22 8.25 -3.73
CA TYR A 9 -2.12 8.25 -2.78
C TYR A 9 -1.57 9.66 -2.56
N SER A 10 -1.33 10.39 -3.63
CA SER A 10 -0.71 11.71 -3.54
C SER A 10 -1.68 12.83 -3.18
N THR A 11 -2.94 12.77 -3.66
CA THR A 11 -3.88 13.88 -3.52
C THR A 11 -4.86 13.74 -2.38
N ARG A 12 -5.21 12.50 -2.00
CA ARG A 12 -6.22 12.25 -0.96
C ARG A 12 -5.58 11.70 0.31
N TYR A 13 -4.61 10.83 0.19
CA TYR A 13 -3.85 10.30 1.31
C TYR A 13 -2.69 11.21 1.72
N PHE A 14 -2.21 12.04 0.79
CA PHE A 14 -1.07 12.95 0.98
C PHE A 14 0.22 12.18 1.29
N GLY A 15 0.39 11.03 0.67
CA GLY A 15 1.61 10.24 0.83
C GLY A 15 2.78 10.86 0.08
N ASP A 16 4.00 10.72 0.63
CA ASP A 16 5.21 11.28 0.05
C ASP A 16 6.36 10.28 -0.04
N GLU A 17 6.16 9.03 0.39
CA GLU A 17 7.22 8.03 0.35
C GLU A 17 7.30 7.30 -0.99
N LEU A 18 6.16 7.04 -1.62
CA LEU A 18 6.10 6.37 -2.90
C LEU A 18 6.11 7.40 -4.03
N THR A 19 6.83 7.08 -5.10
CA THR A 19 6.84 7.91 -6.30
C THR A 19 5.84 7.36 -7.30
N GLU A 20 5.58 8.13 -8.37
CA GLU A 20 4.70 7.68 -9.45
C GLU A 20 5.20 6.35 -10.05
N ALA A 21 6.51 6.13 -10.09
CA ALA A 21 7.10 4.92 -10.63
C ALA A 21 6.97 3.72 -9.68
N THR A 22 7.05 3.96 -8.34
CA THR A 22 7.04 2.87 -7.35
C THR A 22 5.66 2.59 -6.78
N ALA A 23 4.76 3.56 -6.78
CA ALA A 23 3.44 3.43 -6.16
C ALA A 23 2.62 2.25 -6.72
N PRO A 24 2.56 2.01 -8.04
CA PRO A 24 1.75 0.91 -8.55
C PRO A 24 2.12 -0.45 -7.95
N LYS A 25 3.40 -0.72 -7.83
CA LYS A 25 3.88 -1.99 -7.24
C LYS A 25 3.45 -2.14 -5.79
N TRP A 26 3.69 -1.11 -4.98
CA TRP A 26 3.41 -1.19 -3.55
C TRP A 26 1.94 -1.12 -3.22
N LEU A 27 1.17 -0.34 -3.99
CA LEU A 27 -0.29 -0.30 -3.84
C LEU A 27 -0.91 -1.63 -4.23
N GLU A 28 -0.40 -2.28 -5.27
CA GLU A 28 -0.85 -3.61 -5.65
C GLU A 28 -0.56 -4.64 -4.56
N ARG A 29 0.65 -4.64 -4.02
CA ARG A 29 1.03 -5.55 -2.93
C ARG A 29 0.20 -5.31 -1.66
N ALA A 30 -0.04 -4.04 -1.33
CA ALA A 30 -0.88 -3.70 -0.18
C ALA A 30 -2.31 -4.17 -0.38
N SER A 31 -2.83 -4.03 -1.61
CA SER A 31 -4.18 -4.49 -1.93
C SER A 31 -4.29 -6.00 -1.80
N ASP A 32 -3.29 -6.75 -2.24
CA ASP A 32 -3.24 -8.20 -2.07
C ASP A 32 -3.23 -8.59 -0.59
N ALA A 33 -2.47 -7.86 0.23
CA ALA A 33 -2.42 -8.12 1.66
C ALA A 33 -3.76 -7.84 2.33
N VAL A 34 -4.44 -6.76 1.93
CA VAL A 34 -5.77 -6.44 2.44
C VAL A 34 -6.78 -7.53 2.04
N ASP A 35 -6.70 -8.03 0.82
CA ASP A 35 -7.55 -9.15 0.37
C ASP A 35 -7.34 -10.37 1.26
N THR A 36 -6.10 -10.69 1.58
CA THR A 36 -5.79 -11.83 2.44
C THR A 36 -6.35 -11.64 3.85
N ILE A 37 -6.16 -10.44 4.43
CA ILE A 37 -6.63 -10.12 5.78
C ILE A 37 -8.15 -10.16 5.85
N THR A 38 -8.85 -9.71 4.80
CA THR A 38 -10.31 -9.67 4.78
C THR A 38 -10.93 -10.94 4.21
N PHE A 39 -10.13 -11.99 3.98
CA PHE A 39 -10.59 -13.24 3.37
C PHE A 39 -11.26 -12.99 2.01
N TYR A 40 -10.69 -12.05 1.25
CA TYR A 40 -11.15 -11.70 -0.11
C TYR A 40 -12.57 -11.12 -0.15
N ARG A 41 -13.07 -10.61 0.97
CA ARG A 41 -14.39 -9.96 0.99
C ARG A 41 -14.45 -8.73 0.09
N LEU A 42 -13.37 -7.94 0.09
CA LEU A 42 -13.30 -6.74 -0.74
C LEU A 42 -13.18 -7.09 -2.24
N ALA A 43 -12.56 -8.22 -2.56
CA ALA A 43 -12.48 -8.67 -3.95
C ALA A 43 -13.84 -9.07 -4.50
N GLN A 44 -14.77 -9.49 -3.62
CA GLN A 44 -16.15 -9.82 -4.00
C GLN A 44 -17.02 -8.60 -4.17
N GLY A 45 -16.64 -7.47 -3.56
CA GLY A 45 -17.38 -6.23 -3.70
C GLY A 45 -16.92 -5.21 -2.68
N MET A 46 -16.66 -3.98 -3.15
CA MET A 46 -16.32 -2.87 -2.28
C MET A 46 -17.56 -2.38 -1.54
N PRO A 47 -17.40 -1.75 -0.36
CA PRO A 47 -18.54 -1.15 0.33
C PRO A 47 -19.26 -0.14 -0.57
N GLU A 48 -20.58 -0.04 -0.42
CA GLU A 48 -21.38 0.90 -1.21
C GLU A 48 -21.24 2.34 -0.71
N ASP A 49 -20.91 2.51 0.57
CA ASP A 49 -20.77 3.83 1.18
C ASP A 49 -19.42 4.45 0.80
N ASP A 50 -19.46 5.64 0.20
CA ASP A 50 -18.24 6.34 -0.24
C ASP A 50 -17.25 6.57 0.92
N ALA A 51 -17.73 6.84 2.12
CA ALA A 51 -16.86 7.04 3.27
C ALA A 51 -16.08 5.76 3.61
N HIS A 52 -16.73 4.61 3.52
CA HIS A 52 -16.05 3.33 3.75
C HIS A 52 -15.08 2.99 2.63
N VAL A 53 -15.43 3.30 1.38
CA VAL A 53 -14.52 3.12 0.24
C VAL A 53 -13.26 3.94 0.44
N VAL A 54 -13.39 5.21 0.83
CA VAL A 54 -12.25 6.08 1.10
C VAL A 54 -11.37 5.52 2.21
N ARG A 55 -11.98 5.00 3.28
CA ARG A 55 -11.23 4.39 4.39
C ARG A 55 -10.44 3.17 3.93
N VAL A 56 -11.04 2.32 3.08
CA VAL A 56 -10.34 1.17 2.52
C VAL A 56 -9.14 1.63 1.70
N LYS A 57 -9.33 2.63 0.84
CA LYS A 57 -8.25 3.15 0.01
C LYS A 57 -7.13 3.77 0.84
N LYS A 58 -7.48 4.52 1.90
CA LYS A 58 -6.47 5.09 2.80
C LYS A 58 -5.72 4.00 3.56
N ALA A 59 -6.41 2.94 3.97
CA ALA A 59 -5.76 1.81 4.63
C ALA A 59 -4.77 1.11 3.69
N VAL A 60 -5.13 0.94 2.42
CA VAL A 60 -4.23 0.38 1.42
C VAL A 60 -3.00 1.26 1.25
N CYS A 61 -3.18 2.58 1.18
CA CYS A 61 -2.06 3.51 1.07
C CYS A 61 -1.13 3.44 2.29
N ALA A 62 -1.70 3.38 3.49
CA ALA A 62 -0.91 3.27 4.72
C ALA A 62 -0.12 1.96 4.75
N LEU A 63 -0.75 0.86 4.35
CA LEU A 63 -0.08 -0.43 4.31
C LEU A 63 1.03 -0.44 3.25
N ALA A 64 0.80 0.21 2.10
CA ALA A 64 1.82 0.34 1.08
C ALA A 64 3.06 1.07 1.61
N ASP A 65 2.87 2.15 2.37
CA ASP A 65 3.96 2.86 3.01
C ASP A 65 4.73 1.96 3.98
N ILE A 66 4.00 1.19 4.79
CA ILE A 66 4.62 0.28 5.75
C ILE A 66 5.44 -0.79 5.03
N LEU A 67 4.89 -1.41 4.00
CA LEU A 67 5.59 -2.43 3.23
C LEU A 67 6.85 -1.86 2.57
N PHE A 68 6.76 -0.65 2.05
CA PHE A 68 7.90 0.03 1.45
C PHE A 68 8.99 0.29 2.49
N ARG A 69 8.63 0.78 3.68
CA ARG A 69 9.59 1.03 4.77
C ARG A 69 10.28 -0.25 5.22
N VAL A 70 9.51 -1.32 5.36
CA VAL A 70 10.07 -2.62 5.77
C VAL A 70 11.11 -3.08 4.75
N GLU A 71 10.81 -2.96 3.46
CA GLU A 71 11.74 -3.35 2.41
C GLU A 71 12.99 -2.49 2.45
N GLN A 72 12.86 -1.18 2.66
CA GLN A 72 14.00 -0.28 2.79
C GLN A 72 14.87 -0.65 3.97
N GLN A 73 14.29 -0.97 5.12
CA GLN A 73 15.03 -1.38 6.29
C GLN A 73 15.78 -2.70 6.07
N ARG A 74 15.12 -3.65 5.40
CA ARG A 74 15.77 -4.93 5.09
C ARG A 74 16.99 -4.72 4.21
N THR A 75 16.89 -3.87 3.21
CA THR A 75 17.99 -3.54 2.32
C THR A 75 19.14 -2.89 3.08
N VAL A 76 18.83 -1.91 3.94
CA VAL A 76 19.85 -1.23 4.73
C VAL A 76 20.52 -2.19 5.71
N THR A 77 19.74 -3.03 6.39
CA THR A 77 20.28 -4.00 7.33
C THR A 77 21.20 -5.00 6.64
N ALA A 78 20.79 -5.50 5.47
CA ALA A 78 21.62 -6.43 4.70
C ALA A 78 22.91 -5.76 4.25
N ALA A 79 22.84 -4.52 3.77
CA ALA A 79 24.03 -3.77 3.37
C ALA A 79 24.97 -3.53 4.55
N SER A 80 24.43 -3.22 5.74
CA SER A 80 25.22 -3.03 6.95
C SER A 80 25.95 -4.30 7.36
N LYS A 81 25.29 -5.45 7.27
CA LYS A 81 25.92 -6.73 7.57
C LYS A 81 27.06 -7.03 6.59
N ASP A 82 26.82 -6.78 5.32
CA ASP A 82 27.82 -7.04 4.30
C ASP A 82 29.04 -6.12 4.45
N ALA A 83 28.85 -4.95 5.03
CA ALA A 83 29.93 -3.98 5.23
C ALA A 83 30.87 -4.38 6.38
N GLN A 84 30.48 -5.31 7.21
CA GLN A 84 31.29 -5.82 8.30
C GLN A 84 32.18 -6.97 7.82
#